data_948991305359f1cc39468e7f45cd3b5e
#
_entry.id   948991305359f1cc39468e7f45cd3b5e
#
_cell.length_a   1.000
_cell.length_b   1.000
_cell.length_c   1.000
_cell.angle_alpha   90.00
_cell.angle_beta   90.00
_cell.angle_gamma   90.00
#
_symmetry.space_group_name_H-M   'P 1'
#
loop_
_entity.id
_entity.type
_entity.pdbx_description
1 polymer ?
#
loop_
_entity_poly.entity_id
_entity_poly.type
_entity_poly.pdbx_seq_one_letter_code
_entity_poly.pdbx_strand_id
1 'polypeptide(L)'
;MTLKLMTYQPTGALVAAPTAGLPEQTGGERNWDYRYTWIRDASFSVYALLGLGYVGEAAAFGQWVRDRVVEHGGNGNGASPMKIMYRVDGTSDLSEEILDHFEGWRGSRPVRIGNGAADQLQLDIYGEALDAVAKIDARGLQPAYQGWTAIADMMNWLCDHWDQPDEGVWETRGGRKNFTYGRVQCWVALDRAIRIAEGRGRPADIIKWRTERDNIYQQVMTRGWNPKRHAFTQHYDTDVLDSSLLVMPLMGFVSPYDPLWLQTLQAMDSELVSDSLVYRYNPSASPDGLGGNEGTFSLCTFWYVDALARSGRLTDAELVFQKMNTYANHLGLYSEEIGSTGEQLGNFPQAFSHLALINAAINLDYQLDHGAGDVEPVLARAGGAIPVPG
;
A
#
# COMPACT_ATOMS: atom_id res chain seq x y z
N MET A 1 -12.26 8.49 13.17
CA MET A 1 -12.79 7.52 14.16
C MET A 1 -12.47 6.10 13.75
N THR A 2 -12.77 5.66 12.53
CA THR A 2 -12.61 4.28 12.04
C THR A 2 -11.20 3.70 12.29
N LEU A 3 -10.15 4.36 11.84
CA LEU A 3 -8.77 3.90 12.05
C LEU A 3 -8.41 3.74 13.53
N LYS A 4 -8.90 4.66 14.37
CA LYS A 4 -8.65 4.59 15.81
C LYS A 4 -9.32 3.38 16.46
N LEU A 5 -10.50 2.99 15.98
CA LEU A 5 -11.20 1.77 16.44
C LEU A 5 -10.57 0.48 15.91
N MET A 6 -9.81 0.54 14.82
CA MET A 6 -9.04 -0.58 14.28
C MET A 6 -7.65 -0.73 14.91
N THR A 7 -7.20 0.28 15.68
CA THR A 7 -5.91 0.23 16.38
C THR A 7 -6.02 -0.62 17.62
N TYR A 8 -5.19 -1.66 17.72
CA TYR A 8 -5.05 -2.46 18.93
C TYR A 8 -4.10 -1.78 19.90
N GLN A 9 -4.66 -1.03 20.83
CA GLN A 9 -3.95 -0.14 21.74
C GLN A 9 -2.76 -0.78 22.48
N PRO A 10 -2.83 -2.05 22.96
CA PRO A 10 -1.71 -2.64 23.71
C PRO A 10 -0.40 -2.76 22.92
N THR A 11 -0.45 -2.88 21.59
CA THR A 11 0.75 -3.04 20.75
C THR A 11 0.92 -1.91 19.72
N GLY A 12 -0.14 -1.17 19.46
CA GLY A 12 -0.18 -0.17 18.38
C GLY A 12 -0.47 -0.74 16.99
N ALA A 13 -0.64 -2.06 16.86
CA ALA A 13 -1.02 -2.70 15.58
C ALA A 13 -2.36 -2.18 15.07
N LEU A 14 -2.51 -2.12 13.74
CA LEU A 14 -3.75 -1.69 13.08
C LEU A 14 -4.23 -2.83 12.18
N VAL A 15 -5.43 -3.38 12.47
CA VAL A 15 -6.00 -4.47 11.67
C VAL A 15 -6.56 -3.98 10.34
N ALA A 16 -6.50 -4.82 9.30
CA ALA A 16 -7.02 -4.47 7.98
C ALA A 16 -8.55 -4.34 7.97
N ALA A 17 -9.25 -5.16 8.76
CA ALA A 17 -10.68 -5.00 9.08
C ALA A 17 -11.02 -5.73 10.38
N PRO A 18 -12.10 -5.35 11.08
CA PRO A 18 -12.57 -6.08 12.27
C PRO A 18 -13.37 -7.35 11.91
N THR A 19 -13.49 -7.67 10.63
CA THR A 19 -14.33 -8.76 10.09
C THR A 19 -13.50 -9.84 9.41
N ALA A 20 -14.12 -11.01 9.24
CA ALA A 20 -13.61 -12.14 8.49
C ALA A 20 -14.75 -12.74 7.67
N GLY A 21 -14.47 -13.19 6.45
CA GLY A 21 -15.40 -13.97 5.63
C GLY A 21 -16.53 -13.18 4.98
N LEU A 22 -16.49 -11.85 4.97
CA LEU A 22 -17.40 -11.06 4.13
C LEU A 22 -16.90 -11.13 2.68
N PRO A 23 -17.77 -11.53 1.72
CA PRO A 23 -17.35 -11.89 0.37
C PRO A 23 -17.10 -10.68 -0.52
N GLU A 24 -16.09 -10.75 -1.38
CA GLU A 24 -15.88 -9.84 -2.51
C GLU A 24 -16.92 -10.06 -3.61
N GLN A 25 -17.50 -11.25 -3.67
CA GLN A 25 -18.63 -11.59 -4.52
C GLN A 25 -19.64 -12.45 -3.74
N THR A 26 -20.90 -12.03 -3.67
CA THR A 26 -21.95 -12.83 -3.00
C THR A 26 -22.07 -14.22 -3.64
N GLY A 27 -21.94 -15.27 -2.83
CA GLY A 27 -21.90 -16.66 -3.26
C GLY A 27 -20.53 -17.12 -3.78
N GLY A 28 -19.52 -16.25 -3.82
CA GLY A 28 -18.16 -16.52 -4.29
C GLY A 28 -17.23 -17.10 -3.23
N GLU A 29 -15.98 -17.34 -3.64
CA GLU A 29 -14.95 -17.99 -2.81
C GLU A 29 -13.92 -17.03 -2.19
N ARG A 30 -13.97 -15.75 -2.55
CA ARG A 30 -13.06 -14.71 -2.06
C ARG A 30 -13.57 -14.15 -0.73
N ASN A 31 -13.32 -14.91 0.34
CA ASN A 31 -13.84 -14.66 1.70
C ASN A 31 -12.66 -14.73 2.68
N TRP A 32 -12.03 -13.59 2.97
CA TRP A 32 -10.74 -13.54 3.66
C TRP A 32 -10.88 -13.15 5.13
N ASP A 33 -9.89 -13.51 5.95
CA ASP A 33 -9.78 -13.04 7.33
C ASP A 33 -8.88 -11.81 7.39
N TYR A 34 -9.45 -10.64 7.65
CA TYR A 34 -8.74 -9.36 7.68
C TYR A 34 -8.43 -8.85 9.10
N ARG A 35 -8.58 -9.68 10.11
CA ARG A 35 -8.30 -9.30 11.51
C ARG A 35 -6.81 -9.29 11.84
N TYR A 36 -5.96 -9.17 10.82
CA TYR A 36 -4.49 -9.13 10.90
C TYR A 36 -3.97 -7.76 10.45
N THR A 37 -2.69 -7.54 10.71
CA THR A 37 -1.98 -6.31 10.35
C THR A 37 -1.04 -6.58 9.18
N TRP A 38 -1.25 -5.89 8.05
CA TRP A 38 -0.39 -5.95 6.88
C TRP A 38 0.72 -4.91 6.94
N ILE A 39 1.94 -5.30 6.54
CA ILE A 39 3.06 -4.36 6.38
C ILE A 39 2.82 -3.41 5.20
N ARG A 40 2.17 -3.87 4.14
CA ARG A 40 1.77 -3.06 2.98
C ARG A 40 1.01 -1.79 3.37
N ASP A 41 0.17 -1.86 4.37
CA ASP A 41 -0.68 -0.73 4.80
C ASP A 41 0.09 0.31 5.65
N ALA A 42 1.38 0.02 5.99
CA ALA A 42 2.11 0.78 7.00
C ALA A 42 2.34 2.25 6.62
N SER A 43 2.80 2.50 5.39
CA SER A 43 3.06 3.86 4.91
C SER A 43 1.80 4.72 4.92
N PHE A 44 0.71 4.20 4.35
CA PHE A 44 -0.57 4.88 4.29
C PHE A 44 -1.16 5.11 5.69
N SER A 45 -1.01 4.14 6.60
CA SER A 45 -1.46 4.26 8.00
C SER A 45 -0.78 5.40 8.72
N VAL A 46 0.55 5.46 8.66
CA VAL A 46 1.33 6.53 9.28
C VAL A 46 0.95 7.88 8.70
N TYR A 47 0.84 7.99 7.37
CA TYR A 47 0.48 9.21 6.70
C TYR A 47 -0.91 9.71 7.14
N ALA A 48 -1.92 8.84 7.09
CA ALA A 48 -3.28 9.19 7.46
C ALA A 48 -3.41 9.60 8.95
N LEU A 49 -2.77 8.84 9.86
CA LEU A 49 -2.78 9.15 11.28
C LEU A 49 -2.09 10.49 11.58
N LEU A 50 -0.92 10.75 10.98
CA LEU A 50 -0.21 12.01 11.14
C LEU A 50 -1.00 13.18 10.52
N GLY A 51 -1.58 13.00 9.34
CA GLY A 51 -2.40 14.01 8.67
C GLY A 51 -3.63 14.43 9.47
N LEU A 52 -4.21 13.49 10.23
CA LEU A 52 -5.34 13.74 11.13
C LEU A 52 -4.92 14.20 12.54
N GLY A 53 -3.62 14.32 12.82
CA GLY A 53 -3.11 14.74 14.13
C GLY A 53 -3.03 13.63 15.20
N TYR A 54 -3.24 12.36 14.82
CA TYR A 54 -3.11 11.21 15.73
C TYR A 54 -1.65 10.76 15.87
N VAL A 55 -0.81 11.65 16.38
CA VAL A 55 0.64 11.44 16.48
C VAL A 55 1.00 10.25 17.38
N GLY A 56 0.27 10.09 18.49
CA GLY A 56 0.49 8.99 19.43
C GLY A 56 0.25 7.62 18.77
N GLU A 57 -0.86 7.48 18.05
CA GLU A 57 -1.20 6.25 17.32
C GLU A 57 -0.22 5.99 16.16
N ALA A 58 0.17 7.03 15.43
CA ALA A 58 1.19 6.92 14.38
C ALA A 58 2.54 6.46 14.94
N ALA A 59 2.96 7.00 16.08
CA ALA A 59 4.18 6.60 16.75
C ALA A 59 4.13 5.15 17.26
N ALA A 60 3.01 4.74 17.87
CA ALA A 60 2.81 3.38 18.36
C ALA A 60 2.81 2.36 17.19
N PHE A 61 2.10 2.65 16.11
CA PHE A 61 2.10 1.80 14.92
C PHE A 61 3.49 1.74 14.27
N GLY A 62 4.17 2.88 14.14
CA GLY A 62 5.53 2.92 13.63
C GLY A 62 6.54 2.17 14.49
N GLN A 63 6.33 2.14 15.82
CA GLN A 63 7.12 1.28 16.71
C GLN A 63 6.84 -0.19 16.43
N TRP A 64 5.57 -0.57 16.27
CA TRP A 64 5.17 -1.92 15.95
C TRP A 64 5.79 -2.41 14.63
N VAL A 65 5.77 -1.60 13.56
CA VAL A 65 6.43 -1.90 12.27
C VAL A 65 7.94 -2.04 12.45
N ARG A 66 8.56 -1.15 13.19
CA ARG A 66 10.00 -1.19 13.46
C ARG A 66 10.43 -2.46 14.19
N ASP A 67 9.61 -2.95 15.13
CA ASP A 67 9.88 -4.21 15.83
C ASP A 67 9.92 -5.39 14.84
N ARG A 68 9.04 -5.40 13.84
CA ARG A 68 9.07 -6.41 12.74
C ARG A 68 10.34 -6.29 11.89
N VAL A 69 10.74 -5.07 11.55
CA VAL A 69 12.02 -4.82 10.85
C VAL A 69 13.21 -5.34 11.66
N VAL A 70 13.23 -5.09 12.97
CA VAL A 70 14.32 -5.56 13.86
C VAL A 70 14.37 -7.08 13.96
N GLU A 71 13.22 -7.74 14.04
CA GLU A 71 13.14 -9.22 14.10
C GLU A 71 13.75 -9.88 12.85
N HIS A 72 13.55 -9.28 11.67
CA HIS A 72 14.00 -9.81 10.39
C HIS A 72 15.34 -9.26 9.90
N GLY A 73 15.76 -8.10 10.42
CA GLY A 73 16.96 -7.37 9.99
C GLY A 73 18.30 -7.95 10.46
N GLY A 74 18.32 -9.15 11.05
CA GLY A 74 19.53 -9.87 11.36
C GLY A 74 20.41 -9.28 12.48
N ASN A 75 20.56 -9.99 13.56
CA ASN A 75 21.53 -9.67 14.62
C ASN A 75 22.93 -10.25 14.25
N GLY A 76 23.43 -9.94 13.04
CA GLY A 76 24.72 -10.45 12.54
C GLY A 76 24.67 -11.82 11.87
N ASN A 77 23.51 -12.44 11.74
CA ASN A 77 23.30 -13.72 11.06
C ASN A 77 22.72 -13.59 9.64
N GLY A 78 22.67 -12.36 9.11
CA GLY A 78 21.99 -12.03 7.84
C GLY A 78 20.51 -11.72 8.04
N ALA A 79 19.98 -10.81 7.20
CA ALA A 79 18.55 -10.50 7.20
C ALA A 79 17.75 -11.65 6.60
N SER A 80 16.53 -11.87 7.11
CA SER A 80 15.54 -12.79 6.55
C SER A 80 14.40 -12.01 5.89
N PRO A 81 13.67 -12.60 4.91
CA PRO A 81 12.49 -11.95 4.36
C PRO A 81 11.47 -11.62 5.46
N MET A 82 10.92 -10.40 5.41
CA MET A 82 9.80 -10.03 6.26
C MET A 82 8.54 -10.81 5.85
N LYS A 83 7.68 -11.10 6.82
CA LYS A 83 6.34 -11.58 6.52
C LYS A 83 5.45 -10.42 6.09
N ILE A 84 4.48 -10.70 5.24
CA ILE A 84 3.61 -9.66 4.70
C ILE A 84 2.54 -9.23 5.70
N MET A 85 2.16 -10.11 6.62
CA MET A 85 1.14 -9.84 7.64
C MET A 85 1.45 -10.55 8.96
N TYR A 86 0.85 -10.03 10.03
CA TYR A 86 1.07 -10.48 11.40
C TYR A 86 -0.22 -10.40 12.22
N ARG A 87 -0.29 -11.16 13.31
CA ARG A 87 -1.29 -10.92 14.36
C ARG A 87 -1.01 -9.60 15.07
N VAL A 88 -1.99 -9.07 15.77
CA VAL A 88 -1.86 -7.81 16.53
C VAL A 88 -0.78 -7.85 17.60
N ASP A 89 -0.42 -9.02 18.10
CA ASP A 89 0.68 -9.25 19.05
C ASP A 89 2.06 -9.36 18.37
N GLY A 90 2.10 -9.34 17.04
CA GLY A 90 3.32 -9.43 16.23
C GLY A 90 3.73 -10.84 15.83
N THR A 91 3.01 -11.88 16.23
CA THR A 91 3.29 -13.24 15.77
C THR A 91 2.84 -13.44 14.32
N SER A 92 3.52 -14.34 13.59
CA SER A 92 3.30 -14.57 12.15
C SER A 92 2.73 -15.96 11.82
N ASP A 93 2.27 -16.73 12.81
CA ASP A 93 1.54 -17.96 12.55
C ASP A 93 0.09 -17.64 12.17
N LEU A 94 -0.18 -17.70 10.89
CA LEU A 94 -1.45 -17.35 10.26
C LEU A 94 -1.96 -18.49 9.37
N SER A 95 -1.66 -19.74 9.73
CA SER A 95 -2.10 -20.93 8.98
C SER A 95 -3.59 -20.84 8.65
N GLU A 96 -3.91 -20.96 7.35
CA GLU A 96 -5.30 -20.88 6.89
C GLU A 96 -6.05 -22.18 7.25
N GLU A 97 -7.21 -22.01 7.86
CA GLU A 97 -8.12 -23.10 8.22
C GLU A 97 -9.51 -22.82 7.67
N ILE A 98 -10.12 -23.82 7.03
CA ILE A 98 -11.49 -23.77 6.54
C ILE A 98 -12.46 -24.22 7.63
N LEU A 99 -13.48 -23.41 7.88
CA LEU A 99 -14.52 -23.66 8.89
C LEU A 99 -15.78 -24.18 8.20
N ASP A 100 -15.81 -25.47 7.88
CA ASP A 100 -16.87 -26.13 7.11
C ASP A 100 -18.27 -26.06 7.76
N HIS A 101 -18.32 -25.84 9.08
CA HIS A 101 -19.57 -25.75 9.85
C HIS A 101 -20.30 -24.41 9.68
N PHE A 102 -19.68 -23.41 9.03
CA PHE A 102 -20.33 -22.16 8.69
C PHE A 102 -20.80 -22.14 7.23
N GLU A 103 -21.99 -21.61 7.01
CA GLU A 103 -22.54 -21.46 5.65
C GLU A 103 -21.98 -20.27 4.88
N GLY A 104 -21.32 -19.34 5.57
CA GLY A 104 -20.85 -18.08 5.02
C GLY A 104 -21.99 -17.07 4.76
N TRP A 105 -21.62 -15.80 4.56
CA TRP A 105 -22.57 -14.74 4.27
C TRP A 105 -23.30 -15.02 2.95
N ARG A 106 -24.62 -15.20 3.01
CA ARG A 106 -25.46 -15.53 1.83
C ARG A 106 -24.91 -16.73 1.02
N GLY A 107 -24.40 -17.75 1.72
CA GLY A 107 -23.86 -18.95 1.11
C GLY A 107 -22.47 -18.80 0.47
N SER A 108 -21.75 -17.72 0.77
CA SER A 108 -20.40 -17.47 0.26
C SER A 108 -19.38 -18.33 1.00
N ARG A 109 -18.81 -19.30 0.31
CA ARG A 109 -17.90 -20.32 0.88
C ARG A 109 -16.57 -20.36 0.13
N PRO A 110 -15.51 -20.86 0.79
CA PRO A 110 -15.41 -21.29 2.19
C PRO A 110 -15.33 -20.11 3.17
N VAL A 111 -15.72 -20.35 4.44
CA VAL A 111 -15.39 -19.46 5.55
C VAL A 111 -14.01 -19.86 6.06
N ARG A 112 -13.11 -18.88 6.23
CA ARG A 112 -11.72 -19.12 6.62
C ARG A 112 -11.33 -18.32 7.86
N ILE A 113 -10.40 -18.85 8.64
CA ILE A 113 -9.55 -18.12 9.57
C ILE A 113 -8.10 -18.31 9.17
N GLY A 114 -7.21 -17.40 9.56
CA GLY A 114 -5.86 -17.36 9.01
C GLY A 114 -5.87 -16.77 7.59
N ASN A 115 -4.71 -16.81 6.94
CA ASN A 115 -4.57 -16.33 5.57
C ASN A 115 -3.46 -17.08 4.84
N GLY A 116 -3.78 -17.79 3.75
CA GLY A 116 -2.84 -18.56 2.97
C GLY A 116 -1.79 -17.74 2.23
N ALA A 117 -1.94 -16.41 2.16
CA ALA A 117 -0.91 -15.52 1.61
C ALA A 117 0.20 -15.17 2.61
N ALA A 118 0.06 -15.51 3.90
CA ALA A 118 0.99 -15.08 4.96
C ALA A 118 2.46 -15.48 4.72
N ASP A 119 2.70 -16.56 3.97
CA ASP A 119 4.04 -17.06 3.65
C ASP A 119 4.54 -16.64 2.26
N GLN A 120 3.79 -15.82 1.53
CA GLN A 120 4.22 -15.30 0.23
C GLN A 120 5.45 -14.40 0.36
N LEU A 121 6.26 -14.35 -0.70
CA LEU A 121 7.28 -13.34 -0.86
C LEU A 121 6.67 -12.15 -1.59
N GLN A 122 6.65 -10.98 -0.94
CA GLN A 122 6.25 -9.73 -1.56
C GLN A 122 7.33 -8.68 -1.34
N LEU A 123 7.85 -8.14 -2.44
CA LEU A 123 8.96 -7.19 -2.40
C LEU A 123 8.51 -5.74 -2.18
N ASP A 124 7.22 -5.46 -2.35
CA ASP A 124 6.63 -4.14 -2.10
C ASP A 124 6.68 -3.75 -0.61
N ILE A 125 6.55 -4.70 0.31
CA ILE A 125 6.49 -4.41 1.75
C ILE A 125 7.72 -3.67 2.30
N TYR A 126 8.88 -3.82 1.67
CA TYR A 126 10.09 -3.10 2.08
C TYR A 126 9.96 -1.60 1.82
N GLY A 127 9.38 -1.22 0.66
CA GLY A 127 9.09 0.17 0.34
C GLY A 127 8.08 0.78 1.30
N GLU A 128 7.00 0.07 1.55
CA GLU A 128 5.94 0.51 2.47
C GLU A 128 6.47 0.70 3.90
N ALA A 129 7.26 -0.27 4.41
CA ALA A 129 7.85 -0.17 5.73
C ALA A 129 8.83 1.01 5.83
N LEU A 130 9.73 1.17 4.85
CA LEU A 130 10.74 2.25 4.86
C LEU A 130 10.13 3.63 4.62
N ASP A 131 9.08 3.74 3.83
CA ASP A 131 8.37 5.01 3.66
C ASP A 131 7.63 5.42 4.95
N ALA A 132 7.04 4.44 5.69
CA ALA A 132 6.50 4.68 7.03
C ALA A 132 7.58 5.17 8.01
N VAL A 133 8.74 4.50 8.03
CA VAL A 133 9.88 4.88 8.88
C VAL A 133 10.37 6.29 8.51
N ALA A 134 10.48 6.63 7.23
CA ALA A 134 10.91 7.95 6.78
C ALA A 134 9.95 9.06 7.21
N LYS A 135 8.63 8.81 7.13
CA LYS A 135 7.59 9.76 7.58
C LYS A 135 7.67 10.02 9.10
N ILE A 136 7.94 8.98 9.87
CA ILE A 136 8.12 9.10 11.34
C ILE A 136 9.44 9.81 11.66
N ASP A 137 10.53 9.49 10.97
CA ASP A 137 11.83 10.15 11.14
C ASP A 137 11.73 11.66 10.86
N ALA A 138 11.01 12.05 9.81
CA ALA A 138 10.77 13.45 9.46
C ALA A 138 10.06 14.23 10.58
N ARG A 139 9.35 13.54 11.49
CA ARG A 139 8.70 14.12 12.69
C ARG A 139 9.58 14.08 13.94
N GLY A 140 10.85 13.70 13.80
CA GLY A 140 11.81 13.66 14.92
C GLY A 140 11.71 12.42 15.80
N LEU A 141 10.86 11.46 15.46
CA LEU A 141 10.70 10.18 16.16
C LEU A 141 11.69 9.14 15.60
N GLN A 142 12.96 9.35 15.87
CA GLN A 142 14.05 8.59 15.25
C GLN A 142 14.13 7.14 15.74
N PRO A 143 14.48 6.17 14.86
CA PRO A 143 14.87 4.85 15.31
C PRO A 143 16.14 4.91 16.17
N ALA A 144 16.17 4.11 17.25
CA ALA A 144 17.37 3.90 18.03
C ALA A 144 18.48 3.29 17.15
N TYR A 145 19.73 3.30 17.62
CA TYR A 145 20.87 2.78 16.84
C TYR A 145 20.67 1.32 16.39
N GLN A 146 20.17 0.44 17.27
CA GLN A 146 19.88 -0.96 16.92
C GLN A 146 18.81 -1.10 15.83
N GLY A 147 17.78 -0.26 15.84
CA GLY A 147 16.79 -0.23 14.78
C GLY A 147 17.36 0.19 13.43
N TRP A 148 18.34 1.11 13.44
CA TRP A 148 19.03 1.49 12.21
C TRP A 148 19.91 0.37 11.64
N THR A 149 20.64 -0.35 12.48
CA THR A 149 21.45 -1.49 12.03
C THR A 149 20.58 -2.54 11.34
N ALA A 150 19.43 -2.87 11.92
CA ALA A 150 18.48 -3.80 11.31
C ALA A 150 17.94 -3.31 9.95
N ILE A 151 17.65 -2.01 9.83
CA ILE A 151 17.28 -1.39 8.55
C ILE A 151 18.42 -1.54 7.53
N ALA A 152 19.65 -1.23 7.93
CA ALA A 152 20.81 -1.32 7.02
C ALA A 152 21.06 -2.76 6.54
N ASP A 153 20.95 -3.75 7.41
CA ASP A 153 21.07 -5.17 7.05
C ASP A 153 19.95 -5.59 6.08
N MET A 154 18.73 -5.13 6.32
CA MET A 154 17.59 -5.38 5.45
C MET A 154 17.76 -4.73 4.06
N MET A 155 18.30 -3.52 4.00
CA MET A 155 18.58 -2.86 2.70
C MET A 155 19.70 -3.56 1.94
N ASN A 156 20.72 -4.07 2.64
CA ASN A 156 21.75 -4.90 2.02
C ASN A 156 21.18 -6.19 1.46
N TRP A 157 20.30 -6.84 2.22
CA TRP A 157 19.57 -8.02 1.74
C TRP A 157 18.71 -7.68 0.51
N LEU A 158 17.97 -6.58 0.53
CA LEU A 158 17.13 -6.14 -0.58
C LEU A 158 17.96 -5.88 -1.83
N CYS A 159 19.14 -5.26 -1.73
CA CYS A 159 20.06 -5.06 -2.86
C CYS A 159 20.42 -6.37 -3.57
N ASP A 160 20.50 -7.47 -2.84
CA ASP A 160 20.87 -8.76 -3.40
C ASP A 160 19.65 -9.59 -3.88
N HIS A 161 18.41 -9.13 -3.60
CA HIS A 161 17.19 -9.92 -3.81
C HIS A 161 16.05 -9.20 -4.56
N TRP A 162 16.18 -7.91 -4.86
CA TRP A 162 15.08 -7.16 -5.48
C TRP A 162 14.72 -7.66 -6.89
N ASP A 163 15.66 -8.25 -7.63
CA ASP A 163 15.46 -8.73 -9.00
C ASP A 163 15.02 -10.20 -9.05
N GLN A 164 14.07 -10.58 -8.22
CA GLN A 164 13.46 -11.91 -8.25
C GLN A 164 11.94 -11.80 -8.37
N PRO A 165 11.27 -12.77 -9.01
CA PRO A 165 9.82 -12.82 -9.05
C PRO A 165 9.22 -12.96 -7.65
N ASP A 166 8.08 -12.30 -7.43
CA ASP A 166 7.30 -12.34 -6.19
C ASP A 166 5.80 -12.55 -6.47
N GLU A 167 4.97 -12.61 -5.45
CA GLU A 167 3.52 -12.79 -5.60
C GLU A 167 2.78 -11.46 -5.80
N GLY A 168 3.45 -10.31 -5.62
CA GLY A 168 2.92 -8.96 -5.86
C GLY A 168 1.91 -8.48 -4.80
N VAL A 169 1.57 -7.20 -4.88
CA VAL A 169 0.73 -6.46 -3.91
C VAL A 169 -0.66 -7.06 -3.73
N TRP A 170 -1.19 -7.71 -4.76
CA TRP A 170 -2.53 -8.31 -4.75
C TRP A 170 -2.57 -9.76 -4.28
N GLU A 171 -1.45 -10.28 -3.74
CA GLU A 171 -1.37 -11.62 -3.13
C GLU A 171 -1.79 -12.73 -4.09
N THR A 172 -1.34 -12.63 -5.36
CA THR A 172 -1.81 -13.56 -6.38
C THR A 172 -1.46 -15.00 -6.05
N ARG A 173 -2.40 -15.91 -6.27
CA ARG A 173 -2.19 -17.37 -6.17
C ARG A 173 -1.79 -17.99 -7.52
N GLY A 174 -1.65 -17.16 -8.55
CA GLY A 174 -1.25 -17.54 -9.92
C GLY A 174 0.25 -17.73 -10.14
N GLY A 175 1.04 -17.70 -9.06
CA GLY A 175 2.51 -17.84 -9.11
C GLY A 175 3.24 -16.50 -9.18
N ARG A 176 4.56 -16.56 -9.03
CA ARG A 176 5.46 -15.41 -8.95
C ARG A 176 5.71 -14.79 -10.31
N LYS A 177 5.73 -13.45 -10.35
CA LYS A 177 6.03 -12.67 -11.55
C LYS A 177 6.92 -11.47 -11.19
N ASN A 178 7.45 -10.79 -12.21
CA ASN A 178 8.19 -9.55 -12.01
C ASN A 178 7.21 -8.36 -11.98
N PHE A 179 6.51 -8.18 -10.88
CA PHE A 179 5.53 -7.12 -10.73
C PHE A 179 6.19 -5.74 -10.73
N THR A 180 5.67 -4.83 -11.55
CA THR A 180 6.19 -3.46 -11.67
C THR A 180 6.06 -2.70 -10.36
N TYR A 181 4.93 -2.83 -9.66
CA TYR A 181 4.72 -2.18 -8.36
C TYR A 181 5.76 -2.62 -7.33
N GLY A 182 6.03 -3.94 -7.22
CA GLY A 182 7.05 -4.46 -6.30
C GLY A 182 8.43 -3.85 -6.56
N ARG A 183 8.80 -3.65 -7.85
CA ARG A 183 10.06 -2.99 -8.22
C ARG A 183 10.08 -1.50 -7.84
N VAL A 184 8.97 -0.79 -8.07
CA VAL A 184 8.83 0.61 -7.63
C VAL A 184 9.01 0.70 -6.13
N GLN A 185 8.43 -0.19 -5.36
CA GLN A 185 8.55 -0.19 -3.91
C GLN A 185 9.97 -0.57 -3.42
N CYS A 186 10.69 -1.47 -4.11
CA CYS A 186 12.10 -1.69 -3.83
C CYS A 186 12.94 -0.42 -4.03
N TRP A 187 12.66 0.36 -5.09
CA TRP A 187 13.25 1.67 -5.31
C TRP A 187 12.93 2.63 -4.15
N VAL A 188 11.67 2.69 -3.72
CA VAL A 188 11.22 3.52 -2.59
C VAL A 188 12.00 3.16 -1.32
N ALA A 189 12.14 1.87 -1.00
CA ALA A 189 12.88 1.40 0.16
C ALA A 189 14.30 1.97 0.19
N LEU A 190 15.05 1.80 -0.90
CA LEU A 190 16.44 2.28 -1.01
C LEU A 190 16.50 3.80 -1.00
N ASP A 191 15.62 4.50 -1.71
CA ASP A 191 15.57 5.98 -1.71
C ASP A 191 15.35 6.54 -0.30
N ARG A 192 14.39 6.01 0.43
CA ARG A 192 14.10 6.44 1.81
C ARG A 192 15.25 6.13 2.76
N ALA A 193 15.82 4.93 2.67
CA ALA A 193 16.97 4.55 3.49
C ALA A 193 18.20 5.42 3.23
N ILE A 194 18.50 5.74 1.97
CA ILE A 194 19.59 6.65 1.59
C ILE A 194 19.37 8.05 2.19
N ARG A 195 18.16 8.61 2.04
CA ARG A 195 17.83 9.94 2.59
C ARG A 195 17.97 10.00 4.11
N ILE A 196 17.53 8.96 4.82
CA ILE A 196 17.70 8.87 6.28
C ILE A 196 19.18 8.76 6.64
N ALA A 197 19.94 7.87 5.96
CA ALA A 197 21.35 7.67 6.22
C ALA A 197 22.16 8.97 6.07
N GLU A 198 21.98 9.66 4.96
CA GLU A 198 22.68 10.91 4.66
C GLU A 198 22.22 12.07 5.55
N GLY A 199 20.91 12.25 5.72
CA GLY A 199 20.34 13.32 6.53
C GLY A 199 20.66 13.21 8.03
N ARG A 200 20.94 11.99 8.51
CA ARG A 200 21.23 11.70 9.92
C ARG A 200 22.66 11.23 10.19
N GLY A 201 23.52 11.13 9.16
CA GLY A 201 24.89 10.65 9.30
C GLY A 201 24.95 9.19 9.80
N ARG A 202 24.02 8.33 9.38
CA ARG A 202 23.95 6.92 9.79
C ARG A 202 24.89 6.06 8.94
N PRO A 203 25.55 5.04 9.52
CA PRO A 203 26.42 4.14 8.75
C PRO A 203 25.57 3.32 7.77
N ALA A 204 26.01 3.26 6.49
CA ALA A 204 25.31 2.55 5.44
C ALA A 204 26.23 2.29 4.25
N ASP A 205 25.96 1.25 3.46
CA ASP A 205 26.61 1.00 2.17
C ASP A 205 25.95 1.85 1.06
N ILE A 206 26.12 3.17 1.17
CA ILE A 206 25.48 4.17 0.30
C ILE A 206 25.78 3.93 -1.18
N ILE A 207 27.00 3.48 -1.51
CA ILE A 207 27.38 3.24 -2.91
C ILE A 207 26.55 2.08 -3.48
N LYS A 208 26.49 0.95 -2.77
CA LYS A 208 25.68 -0.20 -3.16
C LYS A 208 24.20 0.19 -3.29
N TRP A 209 23.65 0.85 -2.26
CA TRP A 209 22.22 1.23 -2.26
C TRP A 209 21.85 2.17 -3.40
N ARG A 210 22.70 3.16 -3.70
CA ARG A 210 22.47 4.07 -4.84
C ARG A 210 22.55 3.31 -6.17
N THR A 211 23.55 2.44 -6.32
CA THR A 211 23.70 1.65 -7.54
C THR A 211 22.47 0.79 -7.79
N GLU A 212 22.01 0.06 -6.77
CA GLU A 212 20.84 -0.81 -6.93
C GLU A 212 19.53 -0.02 -7.09
N ARG A 213 19.35 1.10 -6.36
CA ARG A 213 18.22 2.01 -6.59
C ARG A 213 18.15 2.47 -8.04
N ASP A 214 19.28 2.87 -8.61
CA ASP A 214 19.33 3.38 -9.99
C ASP A 214 19.15 2.24 -11.01
N ASN A 215 19.64 1.03 -10.73
CA ASN A 215 19.39 -0.17 -11.53
C ASN A 215 17.89 -0.51 -11.55
N ILE A 216 17.21 -0.46 -10.40
CA ILE A 216 15.76 -0.67 -10.31
C ILE A 216 15.01 0.36 -11.16
N TYR A 217 15.37 1.64 -11.04
CA TYR A 217 14.76 2.70 -11.84
C TYR A 217 14.89 2.42 -13.34
N GLN A 218 16.09 2.12 -13.80
CA GLN A 218 16.35 1.81 -15.21
C GLN A 218 15.56 0.57 -15.67
N GLN A 219 15.49 -0.46 -14.84
CA GLN A 219 14.75 -1.68 -15.17
C GLN A 219 13.24 -1.42 -15.30
N VAL A 220 12.64 -0.67 -14.36
CA VAL A 220 11.21 -0.31 -14.44
C VAL A 220 10.93 0.55 -15.67
N MET A 221 11.76 1.58 -15.93
CA MET A 221 11.55 2.47 -17.08
C MET A 221 11.71 1.76 -18.42
N THR A 222 12.45 0.64 -18.47
CA THR A 222 12.69 -0.11 -19.73
C THR A 222 11.79 -1.34 -19.87
N ARG A 223 11.57 -2.11 -18.81
CA ARG A 223 10.80 -3.37 -18.84
C ARG A 223 9.38 -3.24 -18.30
N GLY A 224 9.15 -2.32 -17.37
CA GLY A 224 7.80 -2.02 -16.87
C GLY A 224 6.97 -1.20 -17.85
N TRP A 225 7.63 -0.42 -18.72
CA TRP A 225 6.98 0.32 -19.81
C TRP A 225 6.70 -0.57 -21.01
N ASN A 226 5.45 -0.62 -21.43
CA ASN A 226 5.02 -1.32 -22.64
C ASN A 226 4.74 -0.32 -23.77
N PRO A 227 5.59 -0.22 -24.80
CA PRO A 227 5.43 0.79 -25.85
C PRO A 227 4.22 0.53 -26.77
N LYS A 228 3.66 -0.68 -26.80
CA LYS A 228 2.44 -0.98 -27.57
C LYS A 228 1.19 -0.52 -26.83
N ARG A 229 1.22 -0.58 -25.50
CA ARG A 229 0.13 -0.13 -24.62
C ARG A 229 0.21 1.36 -24.33
N HIS A 230 1.37 1.98 -24.57
CA HIS A 230 1.69 3.32 -24.08
C HIS A 230 1.43 3.47 -22.58
N ALA A 231 1.85 2.46 -21.79
CA ALA A 231 1.60 2.42 -20.36
C ALA A 231 2.65 1.57 -19.63
N PHE A 232 2.87 1.89 -18.36
CA PHE A 232 3.42 0.91 -17.42
C PHE A 232 2.39 -0.18 -17.16
N THR A 233 2.86 -1.43 -17.07
CA THR A 233 2.01 -2.61 -16.97
C THR A 233 2.21 -3.35 -15.66
N GLN A 234 1.25 -4.19 -15.28
CA GLN A 234 1.18 -4.92 -14.02
C GLN A 234 2.50 -5.64 -13.68
N HIS A 235 3.02 -6.40 -14.62
CA HIS A 235 4.31 -7.07 -14.52
C HIS A 235 5.04 -7.00 -15.88
N TYR A 236 6.31 -7.35 -15.90
CA TYR A 236 7.08 -7.35 -17.14
C TYR A 236 6.50 -8.35 -18.15
N ASP A 237 6.63 -8.01 -19.44
CA ASP A 237 6.21 -8.83 -20.56
C ASP A 237 4.69 -9.12 -20.62
N THR A 238 3.85 -8.20 -20.08
CA THR A 238 2.38 -8.26 -20.17
C THR A 238 1.79 -7.02 -20.83
N ASP A 239 0.52 -7.13 -21.25
CA ASP A 239 -0.29 -6.01 -21.71
C ASP A 239 -1.32 -5.54 -20.66
N VAL A 240 -1.34 -6.15 -19.46
CA VAL A 240 -2.32 -5.90 -18.40
C VAL A 240 -1.98 -4.60 -17.65
N LEU A 241 -2.98 -3.73 -17.47
CA LEU A 241 -2.88 -2.55 -16.62
C LEU A 241 -3.18 -2.91 -15.16
N ASP A 242 -2.61 -2.13 -14.23
CA ASP A 242 -2.77 -2.35 -12.80
C ASP A 242 -2.87 -1.01 -12.05
N SER A 243 -3.93 -0.82 -11.30
CA SER A 243 -4.18 0.40 -10.55
C SER A 243 -3.19 0.67 -9.41
N SER A 244 -2.40 -0.31 -8.97
CA SER A 244 -1.32 -0.07 -8.01
C SER A 244 -0.28 0.93 -8.55
N LEU A 245 -0.15 1.03 -9.88
CA LEU A 245 0.77 1.99 -10.51
C LEU A 245 0.29 3.44 -10.45
N LEU A 246 -0.97 3.70 -10.05
CA LEU A 246 -1.47 5.06 -9.79
C LEU A 246 -0.66 5.78 -8.70
N VAL A 247 -0.01 5.06 -7.81
CA VAL A 247 0.78 5.65 -6.72
C VAL A 247 2.23 6.00 -7.09
N MET A 248 2.69 5.71 -8.32
CA MET A 248 4.08 6.01 -8.73
C MET A 248 4.50 7.46 -8.46
N PRO A 249 3.70 8.50 -8.78
CA PRO A 249 4.04 9.88 -8.44
C PRO A 249 3.95 10.17 -6.94
N LEU A 250 2.99 9.56 -6.23
CA LEU A 250 2.85 9.70 -4.78
C LEU A 250 4.12 9.23 -4.05
N MET A 251 4.73 8.16 -4.54
CA MET A 251 5.99 7.63 -4.00
C MET A 251 7.23 8.41 -4.47
N GLY A 252 7.06 9.33 -5.43
CA GLY A 252 8.14 10.13 -6.00
C GLY A 252 9.04 9.37 -6.96
N PHE A 253 8.56 8.24 -7.49
CA PHE A 253 9.28 7.44 -8.49
C PHE A 253 9.33 8.14 -9.85
N VAL A 254 8.23 8.73 -10.28
CA VAL A 254 8.12 9.58 -11.47
C VAL A 254 7.46 10.92 -11.10
N SER A 255 7.69 11.94 -11.92
CA SER A 255 6.94 13.19 -11.82
C SER A 255 5.46 12.95 -12.16
N PRO A 256 4.50 13.62 -11.49
CA PRO A 256 3.09 13.58 -11.91
C PRO A 256 2.83 14.15 -13.30
N TYR A 257 3.81 14.82 -13.89
CA TYR A 257 3.79 15.37 -15.26
C TYR A 257 4.68 14.60 -16.23
N ASP A 258 5.26 13.47 -15.81
CA ASP A 258 6.06 12.62 -16.70
C ASP A 258 5.18 12.10 -17.84
N PRO A 259 5.60 12.29 -19.13
CA PRO A 259 4.78 11.90 -20.27
C PRO A 259 4.43 10.40 -20.31
N LEU A 260 5.31 9.51 -19.83
CA LEU A 260 5.04 8.07 -19.79
C LEU A 260 3.98 7.75 -18.73
N TRP A 261 4.07 8.41 -17.57
CA TRP A 261 3.08 8.21 -16.54
C TRP A 261 1.72 8.79 -16.93
N LEU A 262 1.66 9.98 -17.55
CA LEU A 262 0.40 10.56 -18.04
C LEU A 262 -0.27 9.66 -19.10
N GLN A 263 0.50 9.02 -19.98
CA GLN A 263 -0.02 8.03 -20.91
C GLN A 263 -0.57 6.80 -20.17
N THR A 264 0.12 6.35 -19.11
CA THR A 264 -0.35 5.26 -18.26
C THR A 264 -1.68 5.61 -17.59
N LEU A 265 -1.79 6.81 -17.02
CA LEU A 265 -3.04 7.31 -16.42
C LEU A 265 -4.17 7.33 -17.46
N GLN A 266 -3.91 7.81 -18.68
CA GLN A 266 -4.89 7.82 -19.76
C GLN A 266 -5.32 6.41 -20.19
N ALA A 267 -4.39 5.45 -20.23
CA ALA A 267 -4.73 4.05 -20.51
C ALA A 267 -5.63 3.46 -19.41
N MET A 268 -5.34 3.77 -18.15
CA MET A 268 -6.18 3.35 -17.01
C MET A 268 -7.56 4.00 -17.04
N ASP A 269 -7.67 5.30 -17.39
CA ASP A 269 -8.96 5.99 -17.60
C ASP A 269 -9.86 5.19 -18.57
N SER A 270 -9.27 4.63 -19.60
CA SER A 270 -10.01 3.97 -20.68
C SER A 270 -10.39 2.51 -20.38
N GLU A 271 -9.64 1.82 -19.51
CA GLU A 271 -9.79 0.38 -19.32
C GLU A 271 -10.18 -0.04 -17.89
N LEU A 272 -9.66 0.64 -16.87
CA LEU A 272 -9.90 0.28 -15.48
C LEU A 272 -10.97 1.12 -14.79
N VAL A 273 -11.39 2.23 -15.40
CA VAL A 273 -12.41 3.13 -14.82
C VAL A 273 -13.78 2.80 -15.41
N SER A 274 -14.75 2.55 -14.54
CA SER A 274 -16.14 2.33 -14.89
C SER A 274 -17.02 3.16 -13.97
N ASP A 275 -17.82 4.09 -14.54
CA ASP A 275 -18.69 5.01 -13.78
C ASP A 275 -17.94 5.72 -12.63
N SER A 276 -16.74 6.20 -12.90
CA SER A 276 -15.81 6.84 -11.95
C SER A 276 -15.18 5.91 -10.90
N LEU A 277 -15.54 4.64 -10.85
CA LEU A 277 -14.96 3.63 -9.95
C LEU A 277 -13.86 2.83 -10.65
N VAL A 278 -12.87 2.35 -9.91
CA VAL A 278 -11.65 1.78 -10.47
C VAL A 278 -11.50 0.30 -10.08
N TYR A 279 -11.33 -0.56 -11.11
CA TYR A 279 -10.92 -1.94 -10.93
C TYR A 279 -9.41 -2.02 -10.60
N ARG A 280 -8.99 -2.99 -9.81
CA ARG A 280 -7.54 -3.17 -9.53
C ARG A 280 -6.77 -3.59 -10.78
N TYR A 281 -7.28 -4.51 -11.57
CA TYR A 281 -6.82 -4.95 -12.89
C TYR A 281 -7.94 -5.77 -13.54
N ASN A 282 -7.71 -6.27 -14.76
CA ASN A 282 -8.65 -7.20 -15.41
C ASN A 282 -8.30 -8.67 -15.05
N PRO A 283 -9.07 -9.36 -14.16
CA PRO A 283 -8.77 -10.72 -13.75
C PRO A 283 -8.80 -11.74 -14.90
N SER A 284 -9.60 -11.49 -15.94
CA SER A 284 -9.66 -12.37 -17.12
C SER A 284 -8.38 -12.31 -17.95
N ALA A 285 -7.68 -11.17 -17.96
CA ALA A 285 -6.41 -10.98 -18.67
C ALA A 285 -5.19 -11.39 -17.83
N SER A 286 -5.30 -11.34 -16.49
CA SER A 286 -4.27 -11.78 -15.55
C SER A 286 -4.87 -12.66 -14.46
N PRO A 287 -5.09 -13.95 -14.75
CA PRO A 287 -5.62 -14.87 -13.74
C PRO A 287 -4.74 -14.91 -12.50
N ASP A 288 -5.36 -14.66 -11.34
CA ASP A 288 -4.71 -14.64 -10.04
C ASP A 288 -4.76 -15.97 -9.28
N GLY A 289 -5.30 -17.00 -9.93
CA GLY A 289 -5.46 -18.35 -9.37
C GLY A 289 -6.72 -18.55 -8.55
N LEU A 290 -7.66 -17.58 -8.58
CA LEU A 290 -8.95 -17.62 -7.88
C LEU A 290 -10.10 -17.51 -8.89
N GLY A 291 -11.24 -18.15 -8.56
CA GLY A 291 -12.45 -18.05 -9.37
C GLY A 291 -13.26 -16.78 -9.03
N GLY A 292 -14.29 -16.52 -9.87
CA GLY A 292 -15.25 -15.44 -9.65
C GLY A 292 -14.86 -14.10 -10.28
N ASN A 293 -15.73 -13.12 -10.06
CA ASN A 293 -15.53 -11.74 -10.44
C ASN A 293 -15.30 -10.90 -9.18
N GLU A 294 -14.77 -9.69 -9.37
CA GLU A 294 -14.56 -8.69 -8.35
C GLU A 294 -15.37 -7.43 -8.67
N GLY A 295 -15.65 -6.65 -7.64
CA GLY A 295 -16.14 -5.29 -7.78
C GLY A 295 -15.00 -4.30 -8.10
N THR A 296 -15.33 -3.02 -8.08
CA THR A 296 -14.34 -1.95 -8.11
C THR A 296 -13.77 -1.75 -6.71
N PHE A 297 -12.46 -1.58 -6.62
CA PHE A 297 -11.80 -1.40 -5.32
C PHE A 297 -11.91 0.04 -4.83
N SER A 298 -12.44 0.22 -3.63
CA SER A 298 -12.59 1.54 -3.01
C SER A 298 -11.24 2.26 -2.91
N LEU A 299 -10.21 1.54 -2.47
CA LEU A 299 -8.86 2.09 -2.37
C LEU A 299 -8.29 2.52 -3.73
N CYS A 300 -8.50 1.75 -4.79
CA CYS A 300 -8.00 2.08 -6.13
C CYS A 300 -8.68 3.35 -6.67
N THR A 301 -9.95 3.53 -6.36
CA THR A 301 -10.68 4.75 -6.73
C THR A 301 -10.13 5.98 -5.98
N PHE A 302 -9.77 5.87 -4.70
CA PHE A 302 -9.13 6.96 -3.97
C PHE A 302 -7.69 7.22 -4.45
N TRP A 303 -6.92 6.20 -4.84
CA TRP A 303 -5.63 6.39 -5.52
C TRP A 303 -5.78 7.12 -6.86
N TYR A 304 -6.86 6.83 -7.59
CA TYR A 304 -7.17 7.53 -8.83
C TYR A 304 -7.49 9.01 -8.59
N VAL A 305 -8.24 9.34 -7.54
CA VAL A 305 -8.45 10.74 -7.11
C VAL A 305 -7.12 11.45 -6.85
N ASP A 306 -6.20 10.82 -6.11
CA ASP A 306 -4.88 11.37 -5.81
C ASP A 306 -4.05 11.56 -7.09
N ALA A 307 -4.06 10.59 -7.99
CA ALA A 307 -3.35 10.63 -9.27
C ALA A 307 -3.87 11.74 -10.18
N LEU A 308 -5.20 11.90 -10.28
CA LEU A 308 -5.84 13.01 -11.02
C LEU A 308 -5.47 14.37 -10.43
N ALA A 309 -5.56 14.53 -9.11
CA ALA A 309 -5.23 15.78 -8.45
C ALA A 309 -3.75 16.18 -8.70
N ARG A 310 -2.82 15.26 -8.53
CA ARG A 310 -1.37 15.49 -8.78
C ARG A 310 -1.07 15.82 -10.24
N SER A 311 -1.80 15.23 -11.19
CA SER A 311 -1.62 15.51 -12.62
C SER A 311 -2.30 16.81 -13.11
N GLY A 312 -2.93 17.56 -12.20
CA GLY A 312 -3.60 18.82 -12.52
C GLY A 312 -5.06 18.68 -12.99
N ARG A 313 -5.60 17.47 -12.99
CA ARG A 313 -7.00 17.19 -13.35
C ARG A 313 -7.92 17.38 -12.13
N LEU A 314 -7.89 18.57 -11.51
CA LEU A 314 -8.55 18.84 -10.23
C LEU A 314 -10.07 18.68 -10.29
N THR A 315 -10.71 19.14 -11.37
CA THR A 315 -12.16 18.99 -11.54
C THR A 315 -12.57 17.53 -11.63
N ASP A 316 -11.81 16.71 -12.36
CA ASP A 316 -12.07 15.27 -12.46
C ASP A 316 -11.87 14.59 -11.10
N ALA A 317 -10.79 14.95 -10.39
CA ALA A 317 -10.50 14.43 -9.05
C ALA A 317 -11.64 14.72 -8.05
N GLU A 318 -12.14 15.97 -8.06
CA GLU A 318 -13.26 16.39 -7.22
C GLU A 318 -14.55 15.61 -7.56
N LEU A 319 -14.87 15.44 -8.83
CA LEU A 319 -16.05 14.67 -9.27
C LEU A 319 -15.98 13.22 -8.82
N VAL A 320 -14.82 12.55 -9.00
CA VAL A 320 -14.63 11.16 -8.56
C VAL A 320 -14.71 11.07 -7.04
N PHE A 321 -14.10 12.01 -6.32
CA PHE A 321 -14.16 12.04 -4.85
C PHE A 321 -15.59 12.23 -4.34
N GLN A 322 -16.34 13.15 -4.92
CA GLN A 322 -17.76 13.36 -4.58
C GLN A 322 -18.60 12.12 -4.89
N LYS A 323 -18.36 11.47 -6.03
CA LYS A 323 -19.02 10.20 -6.38
C LYS A 323 -18.75 9.13 -5.33
N MET A 324 -17.48 8.93 -4.92
CA MET A 324 -17.13 7.98 -3.88
C MET A 324 -17.83 8.26 -2.55
N ASN A 325 -18.01 9.52 -2.18
CA ASN A 325 -18.75 9.87 -0.95
C ASN A 325 -20.21 9.39 -0.96
N THR A 326 -20.81 9.16 -2.12
CA THR A 326 -22.18 8.62 -2.21
C THR A 326 -22.27 7.13 -1.88
N TYR A 327 -21.16 6.40 -1.93
CA TYR A 327 -21.11 4.98 -1.59
C TYR A 327 -20.81 4.71 -0.10
N ALA A 328 -20.41 5.73 0.66
CA ALA A 328 -20.29 5.59 2.12
C ALA A 328 -21.64 5.22 2.73
N ASN A 329 -21.63 4.37 3.76
CA ASN A 329 -22.86 4.17 4.52
C ASN A 329 -23.20 5.43 5.36
N HIS A 330 -24.33 5.40 6.08
CA HIS A 330 -24.80 6.50 6.94
C HIS A 330 -23.82 6.92 8.07
N LEU A 331 -22.78 6.15 8.32
CA LEU A 331 -21.72 6.44 9.28
C LEU A 331 -20.41 6.89 8.60
N GLY A 332 -20.39 7.03 7.27
CA GLY A 332 -19.20 7.36 6.50
C GLY A 332 -18.21 6.19 6.36
N LEU A 333 -18.68 4.94 6.43
CA LEU A 333 -17.84 3.75 6.38
C LEU A 333 -17.85 3.11 4.98
N TYR A 334 -16.70 2.56 4.60
CA TYR A 334 -16.47 1.88 3.33
C TYR A 334 -16.04 0.44 3.54
N SER A 335 -16.51 -0.43 2.63
CA SER A 335 -15.99 -1.77 2.44
C SER A 335 -14.75 -1.74 1.52
N GLU A 336 -14.22 -2.91 1.25
CA GLU A 336 -13.14 -3.14 0.31
C GLU A 336 -13.53 -2.77 -1.11
N GLU A 337 -14.69 -3.24 -1.55
CA GLU A 337 -15.16 -3.12 -2.93
C GLU A 337 -16.57 -2.56 -3.02
N ILE A 338 -16.88 -2.02 -4.20
CA ILE A 338 -18.21 -1.62 -4.64
C ILE A 338 -18.61 -2.51 -5.82
N GLY A 339 -19.72 -3.22 -5.66
CA GLY A 339 -20.29 -4.07 -6.72
C GLY A 339 -20.96 -3.27 -7.84
N SER A 340 -21.32 -3.96 -8.92
CA SER A 340 -21.89 -3.33 -10.12
C SER A 340 -23.25 -2.66 -9.90
N THR A 341 -23.95 -3.01 -8.84
CA THR A 341 -25.23 -2.40 -8.44
C THR A 341 -25.09 -1.42 -7.27
N GLY A 342 -23.85 -1.08 -6.89
CA GLY A 342 -23.54 -0.13 -5.83
C GLY A 342 -23.52 -0.72 -4.42
N GLU A 343 -23.64 -2.04 -4.28
CA GLU A 343 -23.53 -2.72 -3.01
C GLU A 343 -22.08 -2.73 -2.50
N GLN A 344 -21.92 -2.62 -1.19
CA GLN A 344 -20.62 -2.78 -0.55
C GLN A 344 -20.26 -4.26 -0.40
N LEU A 345 -19.07 -4.64 -0.84
CA LEU A 345 -18.56 -6.00 -0.88
C LEU A 345 -17.21 -6.11 -0.15
N GLY A 346 -16.83 -7.32 0.24
CA GLY A 346 -15.61 -7.58 0.99
C GLY A 346 -15.68 -7.20 2.46
N ASN A 347 -14.57 -7.31 3.16
CA ASN A 347 -14.51 -7.04 4.60
C ASN A 347 -14.81 -5.55 4.91
N PHE A 348 -15.52 -5.31 6.03
CA PHE A 348 -16.13 -4.03 6.35
C PHE A 348 -16.06 -3.71 7.86
N PRO A 349 -15.79 -2.43 8.22
CA PRO A 349 -15.14 -1.44 7.38
C PRO A 349 -13.69 -1.84 7.08
N GLN A 350 -13.16 -1.50 5.90
CA GLN A 350 -11.78 -1.83 5.55
C GLN A 350 -10.85 -0.66 5.86
N ALA A 351 -9.74 -0.93 6.57
CA ALA A 351 -8.76 0.09 6.91
C ALA A 351 -8.15 0.74 5.66
N PHE A 352 -7.69 -0.06 4.70
CA PHE A 352 -6.98 0.45 3.53
C PHE A 352 -7.84 1.41 2.69
N SER A 353 -9.15 1.13 2.52
CA SER A 353 -10.09 2.05 1.89
C SER A 353 -10.17 3.39 2.62
N HIS A 354 -10.20 3.38 3.95
CA HIS A 354 -10.23 4.60 4.77
C HIS A 354 -8.88 5.34 4.77
N LEU A 355 -7.76 4.62 4.72
CA LEU A 355 -6.43 5.22 4.58
C LEU A 355 -6.31 5.97 3.25
N ALA A 356 -6.74 5.33 2.16
CA ALA A 356 -6.73 5.93 0.84
C ALA A 356 -7.69 7.14 0.74
N LEU A 357 -8.89 7.04 1.32
CA LEU A 357 -9.83 8.16 1.45
C LEU A 357 -9.18 9.38 2.14
N ILE A 358 -8.56 9.17 3.30
CA ILE A 358 -7.96 10.26 4.08
C ILE A 358 -6.82 10.90 3.30
N ASN A 359 -5.97 10.09 2.70
CA ASN A 359 -4.83 10.57 1.92
C ASN A 359 -5.29 11.35 0.69
N ALA A 360 -6.28 10.83 -0.05
CA ALA A 360 -6.85 11.50 -1.21
C ALA A 360 -7.54 12.82 -0.83
N ALA A 361 -8.30 12.84 0.27
CA ALA A 361 -8.96 14.04 0.76
C ALA A 361 -7.96 15.15 1.11
N ILE A 362 -6.92 14.80 1.91
CA ILE A 362 -5.89 15.75 2.33
C ILE A 362 -5.11 16.30 1.12
N ASN A 363 -4.77 15.42 0.17
CA ASN A 363 -4.02 15.84 -1.01
C ASN A 363 -4.89 16.67 -1.96
N LEU A 364 -6.13 16.27 -2.22
CA LEU A 364 -7.05 17.02 -3.07
C LEU A 364 -7.32 18.42 -2.50
N ASP A 365 -7.62 18.54 -1.21
CA ASP A 365 -7.79 19.81 -0.51
C ASP A 365 -6.57 20.72 -0.68
N TYR A 366 -5.37 20.15 -0.48
CA TYR A 366 -4.13 20.88 -0.68
C TYR A 366 -3.95 21.39 -2.11
N GLN A 367 -4.21 20.55 -3.12
CA GLN A 367 -4.05 20.90 -4.52
C GLN A 367 -5.10 21.94 -4.98
N LEU A 368 -6.32 21.89 -4.44
CA LEU A 368 -7.35 22.88 -4.70
C LEU A 368 -6.96 24.28 -4.17
N ASP A 369 -6.31 24.33 -2.99
CA ASP A 369 -5.90 25.58 -2.37
C ASP A 369 -4.64 26.21 -3.03
N HIS A 370 -3.69 25.38 -3.50
CA HIS A 370 -2.34 25.82 -3.92
C HIS A 370 -2.11 25.71 -5.44
N GLY A 371 -3.04 25.08 -6.17
CA GLY A 371 -2.88 24.75 -7.58
C GLY A 371 -2.08 23.48 -7.81
N ALA A 372 -2.36 22.83 -8.94
CA ALA A 372 -1.65 21.63 -9.35
C ALA A 372 -0.17 21.92 -9.60
N GLY A 373 0.70 21.10 -9.02
CA GLY A 373 2.15 21.20 -9.22
C GLY A 373 2.97 21.49 -7.98
N ASP A 374 2.35 21.91 -6.90
CA ASP A 374 3.05 21.98 -5.61
C ASP A 374 3.11 20.58 -4.99
N VAL A 375 4.31 20.01 -4.96
CA VAL A 375 4.55 18.59 -4.60
C VAL A 375 4.84 18.42 -3.12
N GLU A 376 4.80 19.52 -2.33
CA GLU A 376 5.06 19.41 -0.90
C GLU A 376 3.92 18.67 -0.19
N PRO A 377 4.23 17.50 0.38
CA PRO A 377 3.23 16.75 1.13
C PRO A 377 2.79 17.54 2.37
N VAL A 378 1.56 17.35 2.79
CA VAL A 378 1.00 17.80 4.09
C VAL A 378 1.96 17.57 5.28
N LEU A 379 2.92 16.68 5.17
CA LEU A 379 3.98 16.47 6.14
C LEU A 379 4.92 17.67 6.33
N ALA A 380 5.09 18.55 5.34
CA ALA A 380 5.92 19.76 5.47
C ALA A 380 5.21 20.85 6.29
N ARG A 381 3.88 20.89 6.32
CA ARG A 381 3.11 21.89 7.10
C ARG A 381 3.26 21.73 8.62
N ALA A 382 3.67 20.59 9.10
CA ALA A 382 3.82 20.35 10.54
C ALA A 382 5.22 20.68 11.07
N GLY A 383 5.93 21.64 10.48
CA GLY A 383 7.15 22.25 11.01
C GLY A 383 6.98 23.02 12.33
N GLY A 384 5.81 22.98 12.93
CA GLY A 384 5.62 23.35 14.34
C GLY A 384 6.16 22.21 15.22
N ALA A 385 7.20 22.49 16.01
CA ALA A 385 7.68 21.59 17.04
C ALA A 385 6.50 21.06 17.85
N ILE A 386 6.30 19.74 17.87
CA ILE A 386 5.31 19.10 18.73
C ILE A 386 5.83 19.28 20.16
N PRO A 387 5.05 19.84 21.10
CA PRO A 387 5.44 19.81 22.51
C PRO A 387 5.54 18.35 22.93
N VAL A 388 6.72 17.90 23.33
CA VAL A 388 6.89 16.60 23.98
C VAL A 388 6.13 16.70 25.30
N PRO A 389 5.12 15.83 25.57
CA PRO A 389 4.53 15.79 26.91
C PRO A 389 5.62 15.37 27.89
N GLY A 390 5.82 16.21 28.94
CA GLY A 390 6.71 15.93 30.04
C GLY A 390 6.20 14.81 30.95
#